data_88fe6d89a909ad6e3e16ab40ae496108
#
_entry.id   88fe6d89a909ad6e3e16ab40ae496108
#
_cell.length_a   1.000
_cell.length_b   1.000
_cell.length_c   1.000
_cell.angle_alpha   90.00
_cell.angle_beta   90.00
_cell.angle_gamma   90.00
#
_symmetry.space_group_name_H-M   'P 1'
#
loop_
_entity.id
_entity.type
_entity.pdbx_description
1 polymer ?
#
loop_
_entity_poly.entity_id
_entity_poly.type
_entity_poly.pdbx_seq_one_letter_code
_entity_poly.pdbx_strand_id
1 'polypeptide(L)'
;MKKHNLVSVYTKAKYKNHPKETNEKRIKNHLNRAFNREKSMESLVSDLTYVTVAGTWHYICLFIDLFNSEIIGYSAGKNKDSNLVSKAISRINHNLEQINLFHTDRGKEFDNHLIDEVLETFKIKRSLSTKGCPYDNAVAEATMKA
;
A
#
# COMPACT_ATOMS: atom_id res chain seq x y z
N MET A 1 3.55 38.05 -1.50
CA MET A 1 3.73 37.45 -1.78
C MET A 1 4.03 37.31 -1.90
N LYS A 2 3.97 37.39 -1.71
CA LYS A 2 4.20 37.02 -1.84
C LYS A 2 4.27 36.36 -1.64
N LYS A 3 4.14 36.19 -1.43
CA LYS A 3 4.32 35.45 -1.36
C LYS A 3 3.85 34.77 -1.69
N HIS A 4 3.42 34.66 -1.51
CA HIS A 4 2.99 33.87 -1.90
C HIS A 4 2.84 33.33 -2.64
N ASN A 5 2.47 33.55 -2.60
CA ASN A 5 2.10 33.16 -3.53
C ASN A 5 2.83 32.51 -4.41
N LEU A 6 3.68 32.74 -4.40
CA LEU A 6 4.55 32.17 -5.15
C LEU A 6 4.58 30.81 -4.94
N VAL A 7 4.28 30.44 -3.94
CA VAL A 7 4.28 29.12 -3.56
C VAL A 7 3.43 28.24 -4.37
N SER A 8 2.24 28.58 -4.58
CA SER A 8 1.35 27.67 -5.28
C SER A 8 1.75 27.45 -6.71
N VAL A 9 2.35 28.42 -7.29
CA VAL A 9 2.71 28.29 -8.68
C VAL A 9 3.68 27.20 -8.97
N TYR A 10 4.82 27.24 -8.37
CA TYR A 10 5.76 26.24 -8.74
C TYR A 10 5.55 24.95 -8.05
N THR A 11 4.82 24.94 -6.99
CA THR A 11 4.55 23.70 -6.31
C THR A 11 3.85 22.73 -7.22
N LYS A 12 2.92 23.27 -8.04
CA LYS A 12 2.26 22.34 -8.81
C LYS A 12 2.99 22.05 -10.01
N ALA A 13 3.72 22.89 -10.48
CA ALA A 13 4.34 22.63 -11.71
C ALA A 13 5.19 21.45 -11.72
N LYS A 14 5.76 21.18 -10.76
CA LYS A 14 6.65 20.30 -10.89
C LYS A 14 6.40 19.03 -10.67
N TYR A 15 6.17 18.76 -9.95
CA TYR A 15 6.10 17.61 -9.61
C TYR A 15 5.77 16.84 -10.56
N LYS A 16 5.36 17.28 -11.22
CA LYS A 16 5.05 16.67 -12.12
C LYS A 16 4.87 15.31 -11.90
N ASN A 17 4.45 14.58 -12.13
CA ASN A 17 4.07 13.26 -12.01
C ASN A 17 4.90 12.29 -12.74
N HIS A 18 5.99 12.73 -13.27
CA HIS A 18 6.87 11.83 -14.02
C HIS A 18 7.31 10.61 -13.23
N PRO A 19 7.78 10.75 -12.01
CA PRO A 19 8.21 9.58 -11.25
C PRO A 19 7.09 8.60 -11.02
N LYS A 20 5.90 9.12 -10.81
CA LYS A 20 4.76 8.26 -10.57
C LYS A 20 4.36 7.48 -11.79
N GLU A 21 4.33 8.12 -12.93
CA GLU A 21 4.02 7.43 -14.16
C GLU A 21 5.04 6.35 -14.45
N THR A 22 6.28 6.63 -14.17
CA THR A 22 7.36 5.68 -14.37
C THR A 22 7.16 4.44 -13.51
N ASN A 23 6.77 4.64 -12.25
CA ASN A 23 6.52 3.51 -11.38
C ASN A 23 5.32 2.70 -11.84
N GLU A 24 4.25 3.36 -12.23
CA GLU A 24 3.07 2.66 -12.70
C GLU A 24 3.34 1.80 -13.93
N LYS A 25 4.25 2.26 -14.79
CA LYS A 25 4.61 1.50 -15.98
C LYS A 25 5.61 0.39 -15.69
N ARG A 26 6.50 0.63 -14.73
CA ARG A 26 7.55 -0.31 -14.43
C ARG A 26 7.13 -1.45 -13.54
N ILE A 27 6.34 -1.17 -12.51
CA ILE A 27 5.98 -2.17 -11.53
C ILE A 27 4.81 -3.00 -12.04
N LYS A 28 5.06 -4.28 -12.21
CA LYS A 28 4.09 -5.21 -12.77
C LYS A 28 3.35 -5.96 -11.67
N ASN A 29 2.33 -6.67 -12.08
CA ASN A 29 1.61 -7.57 -11.20
C ASN A 29 2.39 -8.89 -11.09
N HIS A 30 3.29 -8.95 -10.15
CA HIS A 30 4.10 -10.14 -9.92
C HIS A 30 3.34 -11.23 -9.17
N LEU A 31 2.32 -10.87 -8.41
CA LEU A 31 1.50 -11.84 -7.72
C LEU A 31 0.66 -12.64 -8.70
N ASN A 32 0.09 -11.95 -9.70
CA ASN A 32 -0.71 -12.56 -10.75
C ASN A 32 -1.75 -13.57 -10.22
N ARG A 33 -2.46 -13.17 -9.17
CA ARG A 33 -3.52 -13.98 -8.51
C ARG A 33 -3.05 -15.30 -7.93
N ALA A 34 -1.75 -15.49 -7.76
CA ALA A 34 -1.22 -16.69 -7.11
C ALA A 34 -1.33 -16.53 -5.60
N PHE A 35 -2.56 -16.61 -5.08
CA PHE A 35 -2.85 -16.34 -3.68
C PHE A 35 -2.46 -17.49 -2.74
N ASN A 36 -2.29 -18.70 -3.27
CA ASN A 36 -1.87 -19.82 -2.44
C ASN A 36 -0.36 -19.81 -2.26
N ARG A 37 0.10 -19.77 -1.04
CA ARG A 37 1.52 -19.75 -0.71
C ARG A 37 1.86 -20.89 0.22
N GLU A 38 3.10 -21.33 0.16
CA GLU A 38 3.54 -22.48 0.95
C GLU A 38 4.24 -22.09 2.24
N LYS A 39 4.70 -20.84 2.35
CA LYS A 39 5.43 -20.38 3.51
C LYS A 39 4.81 -19.12 4.09
N SER A 40 4.78 -19.07 5.41
CA SER A 40 4.36 -17.88 6.12
C SER A 40 5.29 -16.71 5.79
N MET A 41 4.76 -15.53 5.71
CA MET A 41 5.49 -14.28 5.44
C MET A 41 6.13 -14.21 4.05
N GLU A 42 5.86 -15.16 3.18
CA GLU A 42 6.42 -15.12 1.83
C GLU A 42 5.81 -13.98 1.01
N SER A 43 4.52 -13.84 1.06
CA SER A 43 3.84 -12.81 0.29
C SER A 43 2.75 -12.16 1.12
N LEU A 44 2.77 -10.84 1.13
CA LEU A 44 1.77 -10.04 1.83
C LEU A 44 0.91 -9.29 0.84
N VAL A 45 -0.36 -9.13 1.17
CA VAL A 45 -1.24 -8.22 0.46
C VAL A 45 -1.74 -7.17 1.43
N SER A 46 -2.03 -6.01 0.93
CA SER A 46 -2.54 -4.92 1.74
C SER A 46 -3.61 -4.16 0.98
N ASP A 47 -4.52 -3.60 1.73
CA ASP A 47 -5.58 -2.75 1.18
C ASP A 47 -6.09 -1.83 2.29
N LEU A 48 -6.85 -0.82 1.89
CA LEU A 48 -7.48 0.09 2.81
C LEU A 48 -8.99 0.01 2.69
N THR A 49 -9.65 0.10 3.83
CA THR A 49 -11.09 0.28 3.87
C THR A 49 -11.42 1.50 4.73
N TYR A 50 -12.67 1.86 4.81
CA TYR A 50 -13.08 2.99 5.63
C TYR A 50 -14.36 2.67 6.37
N VAL A 51 -14.49 3.28 7.54
CA VAL A 51 -15.66 3.10 8.41
C VAL A 51 -16.06 4.47 8.96
N THR A 52 -17.33 4.61 9.31
CA THR A 52 -17.81 5.83 9.96
C THR A 52 -17.93 5.58 11.45
N VAL A 53 -17.30 6.44 12.24
CA VAL A 53 -17.39 6.36 13.69
C VAL A 53 -17.85 7.73 14.18
N ALA A 54 -19.01 7.77 14.82
CA ALA A 54 -19.58 9.00 15.35
C ALA A 54 -19.66 10.11 14.27
N GLY A 55 -20.05 9.73 13.05
CA GLY A 55 -20.20 10.68 11.96
C GLY A 55 -18.89 11.09 11.29
N THR A 56 -17.76 10.57 11.69
CA THR A 56 -16.47 10.88 11.11
C THR A 56 -15.90 9.66 10.39
N TRP A 57 -15.39 9.88 9.19
CA TRP A 57 -14.76 8.81 8.43
C TRP A 57 -13.37 8.46 8.98
N HIS A 58 -13.12 7.18 9.12
CA HIS A 58 -11.82 6.66 9.51
C HIS A 58 -11.39 5.62 8.49
N TYR A 59 -10.10 5.51 8.28
CA TYR A 59 -9.52 4.55 7.34
C TYR A 59 -8.76 3.49 8.11
N ILE A 60 -8.83 2.28 7.60
CA ILE A 60 -8.14 1.13 8.21
C ILE A 60 -7.27 0.49 7.13
N CYS A 61 -5.99 0.33 7.45
CA CYS A 61 -5.04 -0.37 6.59
C CYS A 61 -4.75 -1.73 7.20
N LEU A 62 -4.83 -2.78 6.41
CA LEU A 62 -4.54 -4.15 6.85
C LEU A 62 -3.42 -4.74 6.01
N PHE A 63 -2.57 -5.53 6.66
CA PHE A 63 -1.56 -6.36 6.02
C PHE A 63 -1.91 -7.81 6.30
N ILE A 64 -2.02 -8.61 5.26
CA ILE A 64 -2.49 -9.99 5.32
C ILE A 64 -1.43 -10.92 4.77
N ASP A 65 -1.08 -11.95 5.54
CA ASP A 65 -0.19 -13.00 5.08
C ASP A 65 -0.99 -13.98 4.22
N LEU A 66 -0.57 -14.16 2.97
CA LEU A 66 -1.28 -15.04 2.05
C LEU A 66 -1.20 -16.52 2.43
N PHE A 67 -0.23 -16.90 3.25
CA PHE A 67 -0.08 -18.29 3.64
C PHE A 67 -1.28 -18.79 4.44
N ASN A 68 -1.72 -18.02 5.43
CA ASN A 68 -2.80 -18.42 6.33
C ASN A 68 -3.93 -17.40 6.43
N SER A 69 -3.90 -16.36 5.63
CA SER A 69 -4.89 -15.27 5.64
C SER A 69 -4.93 -14.51 6.97
N GLU A 70 -3.83 -14.52 7.70
CA GLU A 70 -3.76 -13.85 8.98
C GLU A 70 -3.45 -12.36 8.81
N ILE A 71 -4.14 -11.54 9.59
CA ILE A 71 -3.84 -10.11 9.63
C ILE A 71 -2.64 -9.93 10.53
N ILE A 72 -1.50 -9.55 9.95
CA ILE A 72 -0.26 -9.44 10.68
C ILE A 72 0.13 -8.00 11.02
N GLY A 73 -0.57 -7.04 10.46
CA GLY A 73 -0.33 -5.63 10.76
C GLY A 73 -1.56 -4.82 10.40
N TYR A 74 -1.82 -3.78 11.18
CA TYR A 74 -2.94 -2.91 10.90
C TYR A 74 -2.72 -1.53 11.50
N SER A 75 -3.45 -0.56 10.95
CA SER A 75 -3.50 0.77 11.53
C SER A 75 -4.85 1.40 11.22
N ALA A 76 -5.23 2.39 11.99
CA ALA A 76 -6.45 3.15 11.76
C ALA A 76 -6.15 4.62 11.95
N GLY A 77 -6.82 5.47 11.19
CA GLY A 77 -6.62 6.90 11.30
C GLY A 77 -7.63 7.68 10.49
N LYS A 78 -7.58 8.98 10.63
CA LYS A 78 -8.52 9.86 9.94
C LYS A 78 -8.09 10.21 8.53
N ASN A 79 -6.83 9.97 8.19
CA ASN A 79 -6.29 10.31 6.89
C ASN A 79 -5.89 9.08 6.11
N LYS A 80 -6.21 9.10 4.83
CA LYS A 80 -5.82 8.02 3.92
C LYS A 80 -4.53 8.45 3.24
N ASP A 81 -3.40 8.15 3.86
CA ASP A 81 -2.09 8.57 3.37
C ASP A 81 -1.01 7.53 3.64
N SER A 82 0.22 7.84 3.21
CA SER A 82 1.35 6.95 3.39
C SER A 82 1.71 6.72 4.85
N ASN A 83 1.38 7.67 5.72
CA ASN A 83 1.65 7.51 7.15
C ASN A 83 0.79 6.40 7.76
N LEU A 84 -0.44 6.25 7.29
CA LEU A 84 -1.32 5.18 7.73
C LEU A 84 -0.72 3.82 7.36
N VAL A 85 -0.24 3.68 6.14
CA VAL A 85 0.39 2.45 5.67
C VAL A 85 1.69 2.18 6.44
N SER A 86 2.51 3.19 6.59
CA SER A 86 3.77 3.07 7.32
C SER A 86 3.56 2.63 8.77
N LYS A 87 2.53 3.18 9.41
CA LYS A 87 2.19 2.80 10.78
C LYS A 87 1.75 1.33 10.85
N ALA A 88 1.00 0.86 9.86
CA ALA A 88 0.60 -0.54 9.81
C ALA A 88 1.80 -1.46 9.64
N ILE A 89 2.74 -1.09 8.78
CA ILE A 89 3.98 -1.85 8.59
C ILE A 89 4.77 -1.93 9.90
N SER A 90 4.87 -0.82 10.62
CA SER A 90 5.64 -0.79 11.85
C SER A 90 5.06 -1.67 12.96
N ARG A 91 3.82 -2.07 12.82
CA ARG A 91 3.16 -2.95 13.78
C ARG A 91 3.25 -4.43 13.44
N ILE A 92 3.87 -4.76 12.31
CA ILE A 92 4.09 -6.16 11.95
C ILE A 92 5.14 -6.73 12.89
N ASN A 93 4.74 -7.70 13.70
CA ASN A 93 5.62 -8.31 14.69
C ASN A 93 6.29 -9.56 14.11
N HIS A 94 6.94 -9.40 12.97
CA HIS A 94 7.66 -10.47 12.28
C HIS A 94 8.87 -9.87 11.59
N ASN A 95 9.79 -10.71 11.21
CA ASN A 95 10.98 -10.24 10.49
C ASN A 95 10.59 -9.87 9.06
N LEU A 96 10.67 -8.59 8.74
CA LEU A 96 10.30 -8.09 7.42
C LEU A 96 11.22 -8.62 6.31
N GLU A 97 12.41 -9.05 6.64
CA GLU A 97 13.33 -9.61 5.66
C GLU A 97 12.87 -10.95 5.09
N GLN A 98 11.91 -11.59 5.74
CA GLN A 98 11.33 -12.84 5.25
C GLN A 98 10.33 -12.63 4.13
N ILE A 99 9.85 -11.39 3.99
CA ILE A 99 8.85 -11.08 2.99
C ILE A 99 9.51 -10.97 1.62
N ASN A 100 9.04 -11.76 0.66
CA ASN A 100 9.56 -11.70 -0.69
C ASN A 100 8.74 -10.79 -1.58
N LEU A 101 7.44 -10.75 -1.37
CA LEU A 101 6.53 -10.00 -2.24
C LEU A 101 5.51 -9.21 -1.44
N PHE A 102 5.29 -7.97 -1.83
CA PHE A 102 4.27 -7.11 -1.26
C PHE A 102 3.36 -6.63 -2.38
N HIS A 103 2.10 -7.03 -2.32
CA HIS A 103 1.12 -6.73 -3.36
C HIS A 103 0.04 -5.78 -2.87
N THR A 104 -0.21 -4.72 -3.63
CA THR A 104 -1.26 -3.76 -3.33
C THR A 104 -1.95 -3.31 -4.61
N ASP A 105 -2.99 -2.51 -4.46
CA ASP A 105 -3.54 -1.78 -5.59
C ASP A 105 -2.64 -0.58 -5.91
N ARG A 106 -3.07 0.27 -6.83
CA ARG A 106 -2.28 1.42 -7.27
C ARG A 106 -2.62 2.72 -6.52
N GLY A 107 -3.14 2.60 -5.31
CA GLY A 107 -3.45 3.78 -4.50
C GLY A 107 -2.20 4.56 -4.13
N LYS A 108 -2.34 5.87 -4.04
CA LYS A 108 -1.21 6.75 -3.69
C LYS A 108 -0.66 6.48 -2.31
N GLU A 109 -1.48 5.98 -1.41
CA GLU A 109 -1.06 5.66 -0.06
C GLU A 109 -0.03 4.53 -0.05
N PHE A 110 -0.02 3.69 -1.07
CA PHE A 110 0.95 2.61 -1.22
C PHE A 110 2.04 2.94 -2.24
N ASP A 111 1.78 3.82 -3.20
CA ASP A 111 2.72 4.12 -4.27
C ASP A 111 3.36 5.49 -4.04
N ASN A 112 4.31 5.54 -3.13
CA ASN A 112 5.00 6.76 -2.77
C ASN A 112 6.41 6.46 -2.28
N HIS A 113 7.20 7.52 -2.14
CA HIS A 113 8.61 7.41 -1.77
C HIS A 113 8.84 6.74 -0.42
N LEU A 114 8.00 7.02 0.56
CA LEU A 114 8.16 6.44 1.90
C LEU A 114 8.03 4.92 1.86
N ILE A 115 7.04 4.43 1.16
CA ILE A 115 6.82 2.99 1.02
C ILE A 115 7.93 2.36 0.18
N ASP A 116 8.36 3.05 -0.87
CA ASP A 116 9.46 2.57 -1.71
C ASP A 116 10.73 2.37 -0.88
N GLU A 117 11.03 3.31 0.04
CA GLU A 117 12.19 3.18 0.91
C GLU A 117 12.11 1.97 1.82
N VAL A 118 10.94 1.71 2.39
CA VAL A 118 10.75 0.55 3.28
C VAL A 118 10.97 -0.74 2.50
N LEU A 119 10.35 -0.85 1.33
CA LEU A 119 10.48 -2.06 0.52
C LEU A 119 11.91 -2.29 0.06
N GLU A 120 12.62 -1.22 -0.28
CA GLU A 120 14.00 -1.32 -0.71
C GLU A 120 14.91 -1.71 0.45
N THR A 121 14.68 -1.16 1.64
CA THR A 121 15.47 -1.46 2.83
C THR A 121 15.42 -2.95 3.16
N PHE A 122 14.26 -3.56 3.06
CA PHE A 122 14.07 -4.97 3.40
C PHE A 122 14.11 -5.88 2.17
N LYS A 123 14.43 -5.32 1.01
CA LYS A 123 14.55 -6.08 -0.26
C LYS A 123 13.26 -6.81 -0.61
N ILE A 124 12.14 -6.19 -0.37
CA ILE A 124 10.84 -6.75 -0.67
C ILE A 124 10.44 -6.36 -2.10
N LYS A 125 10.07 -7.33 -2.91
CA LYS A 125 9.65 -7.07 -4.27
C LYS A 125 8.22 -6.51 -4.27
N ARG A 126 8.03 -5.45 -5.02
CA ARG A 126 6.73 -4.82 -5.12
C ARG A 126 5.92 -5.42 -6.25
N SER A 127 4.63 -5.61 -6.01
CA SER A 127 3.68 -6.05 -7.02
C SER A 127 2.46 -5.15 -6.97
N LEU A 128 2.01 -4.68 -8.11
CA LEU A 128 0.81 -3.84 -8.19
C LEU A 128 -0.26 -4.53 -9.01
N SER A 129 -1.51 -4.38 -8.59
CA SER A 129 -2.65 -4.89 -9.34
C SER A 129 -2.68 -4.29 -10.72
N THR A 130 -3.17 -5.04 -11.69
CA THR A 130 -3.35 -4.54 -13.04
C THR A 130 -4.43 -3.46 -13.01
N LYS A 131 -4.19 -2.37 -13.72
CA LYS A 131 -5.13 -1.26 -13.73
C LYS A 131 -6.50 -1.72 -14.18
N GLY A 132 -7.52 -1.40 -13.39
CA GLY A 132 -8.89 -1.79 -13.71
C GLY A 132 -9.24 -3.24 -13.40
N CYS A 133 -8.38 -3.98 -12.71
CA CYS A 133 -8.63 -5.38 -12.36
C CYS A 133 -8.70 -5.55 -10.83
N PRO A 134 -9.87 -5.35 -10.23
CA PRO A 134 -9.99 -5.50 -8.78
C PRO A 134 -9.74 -6.93 -8.30
N TYR A 135 -9.93 -7.92 -9.15
CA TYR A 135 -9.70 -9.31 -8.76
C TYR A 135 -8.23 -9.62 -8.45
N ASP A 136 -7.32 -8.76 -8.90
CA ASP A 136 -5.90 -8.96 -8.63
C ASP A 136 -5.55 -8.79 -7.15
N ASN A 137 -6.44 -8.20 -6.35
CA ASN A 137 -6.26 -8.06 -4.92
C ASN A 137 -7.44 -8.68 -4.14
N ALA A 138 -7.95 -9.78 -4.66
CA ALA A 138 -9.18 -10.40 -4.16
C ALA A 138 -9.12 -10.84 -2.70
N VAL A 139 -7.98 -11.32 -2.23
CA VAL A 139 -7.84 -11.79 -0.85
C VAL A 139 -7.99 -10.63 0.12
N ALA A 140 -7.33 -9.50 -0.15
CA ALA A 140 -7.44 -8.34 0.69
C ALA A 140 -8.88 -7.81 0.71
N GLU A 141 -9.50 -7.71 -0.45
CA GLU A 141 -10.87 -7.24 -0.54
C GLU A 141 -11.86 -8.14 0.19
N ALA A 142 -11.69 -9.45 0.09
CA ALA A 142 -12.54 -10.40 0.80
C ALA A 142 -12.40 -10.24 2.31
N THR A 143 -11.19 -10.04 2.80
CA THR A 143 -10.94 -9.83 4.22
C THR A 143 -11.59 -8.54 4.70
N MET A 144 -11.53 -7.48 3.91
CA MET A 144 -12.14 -6.20 4.26
C MET A 144 -13.66 -6.29 4.35
N LYS A 145 -14.27 -7.14 3.55
CA LYS A 145 -15.74 -7.29 3.54
C LYS A 145 -16.26 -8.22 4.65
N ALA A 146 -15.39 -9.01 5.19
CA ALA A 146 -15.79 -9.88 6.29
C ALA A 146 -15.93 -9.07 7.58
#